data_5a9dbde6e741c0e33863bd49fe691b12
#
_entry.id   5a9dbde6e741c0e33863bd49fe691b12
#
_cell.length_a   1.000
_cell.length_b   1.000
_cell.length_c   1.000
_cell.angle_alpha   90.00
_cell.angle_beta   90.00
_cell.angle_gamma   90.00
#
_symmetry.space_group_name_H-M   'P 1'
#
loop_
_entity.id
_entity.type
_entity.pdbx_description
1 polymer ?
#
loop_
_entity_poly.entity_id
_entity_poly.type
_entity_poly.pdbx_seq_one_letter_code
_entity_poly.pdbx_strand_id
1 'polypeptide(L)'
;MIKIENLKKQFGETIACDIPSFTINDGDILGLVGNNGAGKTTLFRLLLDLLQADEGAVFYSFRRTAIDESALTNINPAESEAWKNEVGSYIDDGFLIDFLTPEEYFAFLGKISGMTQAEVDQRLEAFERFAGGEIFGQKKLIRNLSAGNKQKVGIISALLRKPKTVILDEPFNFLDPTSQLVLKHLITDYAKETGATILISSHNLQHTVDISTRIALLEHGQIIRDLPNDEGSATAELQEYFGAE
;
A
#
# COMPACT_ATOMS: atom_id res chain seq x y z
N MET A 1 -0.49 -10.34 9.28
CA MET A 1 0.36 -9.60 10.26
C MET A 1 1.73 -9.36 9.65
N ILE A 2 2.28 -8.16 9.83
CA ILE A 2 3.66 -7.81 9.44
C ILE A 2 4.42 -7.45 10.70
N LYS A 3 5.59 -8.04 10.90
CA LYS A 3 6.46 -7.76 12.04
C LYS A 3 7.78 -7.19 11.55
N ILE A 4 8.22 -6.10 12.15
CA ILE A 4 9.50 -5.44 11.90
C ILE A 4 10.38 -5.63 13.12
N GLU A 5 11.62 -6.08 12.91
CA GLU A 5 12.59 -6.33 13.99
C GLU A 5 13.93 -5.68 13.66
N ASN A 6 14.34 -4.70 14.47
CA ASN A 6 15.61 -3.97 14.38
C ASN A 6 15.95 -3.48 12.96
N LEU A 7 14.91 -3.05 12.21
CA LEU A 7 15.03 -2.69 10.81
C LEU A 7 15.75 -1.36 10.66
N LYS A 8 16.90 -1.37 9.96
CA LYS A 8 17.70 -0.18 9.73
C LYS A 8 18.11 -0.04 8.28
N LYS A 9 18.05 1.21 7.79
CA LYS A 9 18.55 1.61 6.48
C LYS A 9 19.19 2.97 6.53
N GLN A 10 20.41 3.04 6.00
CA GLN A 10 21.19 4.27 5.92
C GLN A 10 21.64 4.54 4.49
N PHE A 11 21.64 5.79 4.08
CA PHE A 11 22.19 6.27 2.82
C PHE A 11 23.27 7.33 3.11
N GLY A 12 24.52 6.94 2.91
CA GLY A 12 25.65 7.80 3.33
C GLY A 12 25.59 8.06 4.84
N GLU A 13 25.46 9.33 5.23
CA GLU A 13 25.33 9.74 6.63
C GLU A 13 23.87 9.82 7.12
N THR A 14 22.90 9.67 6.23
CA THR A 14 21.48 9.83 6.55
C THR A 14 20.83 8.51 6.94
N ILE A 15 20.30 8.40 8.14
CA ILE A 15 19.47 7.28 8.58
C ILE A 15 18.06 7.51 8.02
N ALA A 16 17.65 6.65 7.10
CA ALA A 16 16.34 6.75 6.44
C ALA A 16 15.28 5.83 7.06
N CYS A 17 15.70 4.82 7.83
CA CYS A 17 14.84 3.95 8.62
C CYS A 17 15.62 3.42 9.82
N ASP A 18 15.04 3.49 11.01
CA ASP A 18 15.58 2.94 12.25
C ASP A 18 14.40 2.57 13.16
N ILE A 19 13.87 1.38 12.97
CA ILE A 19 12.68 0.88 13.66
C ILE A 19 13.06 -0.37 14.46
N PRO A 20 13.27 -0.26 15.77
CA PRO A 20 13.65 -1.39 16.61
C PRO A 20 12.61 -2.50 16.64
N SER A 21 11.33 -2.14 16.73
CA SER A 21 10.22 -3.10 16.68
C SER A 21 8.93 -2.40 16.29
N PHE A 22 8.18 -2.98 15.35
CA PHE A 22 6.84 -2.53 15.02
C PHE A 22 6.01 -3.70 14.48
N THR A 23 4.75 -3.74 14.85
CA THR A 23 3.83 -4.79 14.37
C THR A 23 2.60 -4.17 13.75
N ILE A 24 2.24 -4.63 12.55
CA ILE A 24 1.00 -4.27 11.86
C ILE A 24 0.10 -5.50 11.91
N ASN A 25 -1.08 -5.34 12.51
CA ASN A 25 -1.97 -6.47 12.74
C ASN A 25 -2.78 -6.81 11.47
N ASP A 26 -3.31 -8.03 11.42
CA ASP A 26 -4.24 -8.41 10.36
C ASP A 26 -5.50 -7.53 10.43
N GLY A 27 -5.92 -7.01 9.28
CA GLY A 27 -7.09 -6.17 9.14
C GLY A 27 -6.90 -4.70 9.49
N ASP A 28 -5.70 -4.29 9.96
CA ASP A 28 -5.40 -2.86 10.16
C ASP A 28 -5.46 -2.11 8.81
N ILE A 29 -6.08 -0.95 8.79
CA ILE A 29 -5.79 0.08 7.80
C ILE A 29 -4.82 1.05 8.46
N LEU A 30 -3.52 0.84 8.22
CA LEU A 30 -2.46 1.64 8.81
C LEU A 30 -2.15 2.85 7.94
N GLY A 31 -2.39 4.04 8.48
CA GLY A 31 -1.93 5.29 7.91
C GLY A 31 -0.51 5.62 8.38
N LEU A 32 0.45 5.68 7.46
CA LEU A 32 1.81 6.12 7.74
C LEU A 32 1.94 7.60 7.38
N VAL A 33 1.96 8.46 8.37
CA VAL A 33 2.06 9.91 8.20
C VAL A 33 3.45 10.42 8.57
N GLY A 34 3.84 11.55 8.00
CA GLY A 34 5.14 12.19 8.26
C GLY A 34 5.51 13.14 7.13
N ASN A 35 6.39 14.09 7.43
CA ASN A 35 6.87 15.07 6.46
C ASN A 35 7.61 14.44 5.28
N ASN A 36 7.83 15.22 4.22
CA ASN A 36 8.66 14.78 3.11
C ASN A 36 10.08 14.48 3.60
N GLY A 37 10.60 13.30 3.21
CA GLY A 37 11.90 12.84 3.71
C GLY A 37 11.87 12.10 5.05
N ALA A 38 10.71 11.94 5.70
CA ALA A 38 10.58 11.20 6.97
C ALA A 38 10.95 9.71 6.88
N GLY A 39 11.01 9.12 5.66
CA GLY A 39 11.37 7.71 5.45
C GLY A 39 10.21 6.81 5.01
N LYS A 40 8.99 7.34 4.75
CA LYS A 40 7.79 6.56 4.41
C LYS A 40 8.01 5.61 3.23
N THR A 41 8.42 6.14 2.09
CA THR A 41 8.73 5.33 0.88
C THR A 41 9.88 4.36 1.13
N THR A 42 10.89 4.75 1.92
CA THR A 42 12.00 3.86 2.30
C THR A 42 11.48 2.67 3.08
N LEU A 43 10.62 2.90 4.09
CA LEU A 43 10.01 1.82 4.85
C LEU A 43 9.19 0.90 3.95
N PHE A 44 8.34 1.43 3.06
CA PHE A 44 7.55 0.60 2.15
C PHE A 44 8.42 -0.22 1.19
N ARG A 45 9.52 0.35 0.68
CA ARG A 45 10.47 -0.39 -0.16
C ARG A 45 11.19 -1.50 0.61
N LEU A 46 11.50 -1.29 1.88
CA LEU A 46 12.06 -2.33 2.76
C LEU A 46 11.05 -3.45 3.03
N LEU A 47 9.78 -3.11 3.28
CA LEU A 47 8.71 -4.11 3.45
C LEU A 47 8.54 -4.97 2.19
N LEU A 48 8.71 -4.40 1.01
CA LEU A 48 8.53 -5.06 -0.29
C LEU A 48 9.81 -5.72 -0.85
N ASP A 49 10.90 -5.74 -0.09
CA ASP A 49 12.21 -6.23 -0.55
C ASP A 49 12.69 -5.55 -1.87
N LEU A 50 12.22 -4.33 -2.12
CA LEU A 50 12.70 -3.46 -3.19
C LEU A 50 13.97 -2.70 -2.79
N LEU A 51 14.30 -2.76 -1.51
CA LEU A 51 15.46 -2.16 -0.90
C LEU A 51 15.97 -3.10 0.19
N GLN A 52 17.24 -3.43 0.15
CA GLN A 52 17.87 -4.27 1.18
C GLN A 52 18.11 -3.48 2.47
N ALA A 53 17.68 -4.02 3.60
CA ALA A 53 18.02 -3.48 4.92
C ALA A 53 19.52 -3.62 5.21
N ASP A 54 20.09 -2.70 5.98
CA ASP A 54 21.45 -2.81 6.46
C ASP A 54 21.52 -3.66 7.74
N GLU A 55 20.46 -3.61 8.56
CA GLU A 55 20.30 -4.44 9.76
C GLU A 55 18.81 -4.81 9.92
N GLY A 56 18.56 -5.90 10.66
CA GLY A 56 17.21 -6.35 10.99
C GLY A 56 16.47 -7.05 9.89
N ALA A 57 15.17 -7.27 10.09
CA ALA A 57 14.33 -8.01 9.15
C ALA A 57 12.85 -7.64 9.24
N VAL A 58 12.12 -8.00 8.18
CA VAL A 58 10.66 -7.95 8.09
C VAL A 58 10.13 -9.37 8.02
N PHE A 59 9.01 -9.64 8.67
CA PHE A 59 8.37 -10.94 8.64
C PHE A 59 6.88 -10.78 8.31
N TYR A 60 6.42 -11.48 7.27
CA TYR A 60 5.01 -11.63 6.94
C TYR A 60 4.45 -12.90 7.55
N SER A 61 3.28 -12.80 8.16
CA SER A 61 2.53 -13.96 8.62
C SER A 61 1.13 -13.90 8.03
N PHE A 62 0.75 -14.93 7.26
CA PHE A 62 -0.56 -15.03 6.62
C PHE A 62 -1.30 -16.24 7.19
N ARG A 63 -2.56 -16.04 7.62
CA ARG A 63 -3.44 -17.17 7.97
C ARG A 63 -3.84 -17.90 6.69
N ARG A 64 -3.59 -19.20 6.62
CA ARG A 64 -3.92 -20.00 5.42
C ARG A 64 -5.40 -20.40 5.33
N THR A 65 -6.05 -20.69 6.44
CA THR A 65 -7.51 -20.96 6.50
C THR A 65 -8.03 -20.71 7.91
N ALA A 66 -9.36 -20.56 8.06
CA ALA A 66 -10.03 -20.44 9.37
C ALA A 66 -9.94 -21.71 10.24
N ILE A 67 -9.48 -22.84 9.69
CA ILE A 67 -9.39 -24.15 10.36
C ILE A 67 -7.97 -24.41 10.87
N ASP A 68 -6.95 -23.77 10.29
CA ASP A 68 -5.54 -24.00 10.64
C ASP A 68 -4.96 -22.77 11.35
N GLU A 69 -5.33 -22.58 12.62
CA GLU A 69 -4.80 -21.51 13.47
C GLU A 69 -3.29 -21.67 13.77
N SER A 70 -2.73 -22.86 13.53
CA SER A 70 -1.32 -23.16 13.81
C SER A 70 -0.36 -22.79 12.69
N ALA A 71 -0.85 -22.53 11.48
CA ALA A 71 -0.02 -22.26 10.30
C ALA A 71 0.22 -20.76 10.07
N LEU A 72 0.69 -20.02 11.08
CA LEU A 72 1.32 -18.72 10.89
C LEU A 72 2.70 -18.97 10.25
N THR A 73 2.79 -18.78 8.94
CA THR A 73 4.08 -18.89 8.24
C THR A 73 4.79 -17.56 8.34
N ASN A 74 5.80 -17.45 9.19
CA ASN A 74 6.73 -16.31 9.21
C ASN A 74 7.57 -16.35 7.93
N ILE A 75 7.35 -15.40 7.03
CA ILE A 75 8.04 -15.30 5.75
C ILE A 75 8.91 -14.05 5.78
N ASN A 76 10.22 -14.23 5.70
CA ASN A 76 11.15 -13.12 5.47
C ASN A 76 11.20 -12.82 3.96
N PRO A 77 10.83 -11.61 3.50
CA PRO A 77 10.85 -11.23 2.09
C PRO A 77 12.23 -11.37 1.44
N ALA A 78 13.29 -11.14 2.19
CA ALA A 78 14.67 -11.26 1.70
C ALA A 78 15.11 -12.72 1.44
N GLU A 79 14.39 -13.70 1.98
CA GLU A 79 14.75 -15.13 1.92
C GLU A 79 13.75 -15.97 1.11
N SER A 80 12.54 -15.46 0.87
CA SER A 80 11.47 -16.22 0.24
C SER A 80 10.57 -15.33 -0.59
N GLU A 81 10.12 -15.82 -1.74
CA GLU A 81 9.15 -15.15 -2.60
C GLU A 81 7.68 -15.48 -2.30
N ALA A 82 7.42 -16.36 -1.34
CA ALA A 82 6.07 -16.86 -1.03
C ALA A 82 5.08 -15.75 -0.63
N TRP A 83 5.59 -14.63 -0.10
CA TRP A 83 4.79 -13.45 0.27
C TRP A 83 4.22 -12.69 -0.94
N LYS A 84 4.87 -12.77 -2.11
CA LYS A 84 4.47 -11.99 -3.32
C LYS A 84 3.06 -12.31 -3.81
N ASN A 85 2.57 -13.50 -3.53
CA ASN A 85 1.19 -13.88 -3.89
C ASN A 85 0.13 -13.25 -2.97
N GLU A 86 0.52 -12.87 -1.77
CA GLU A 86 -0.36 -12.36 -0.72
C GLU A 86 -0.29 -10.83 -0.57
N VAL A 87 0.66 -10.18 -1.26
CA VAL A 87 0.91 -8.74 -1.16
C VAL A 87 0.70 -8.07 -2.52
N GLY A 88 -0.12 -7.03 -2.55
CA GLY A 88 -0.27 -6.12 -3.68
C GLY A 88 0.30 -4.75 -3.30
N SER A 89 0.99 -4.10 -4.23
CA SER A 89 1.60 -2.81 -3.93
C SER A 89 1.62 -1.88 -5.12
N TYR A 90 1.57 -0.58 -4.81
CA TYR A 90 1.88 0.48 -5.75
C TYR A 90 2.69 1.56 -5.03
N ILE A 91 3.92 1.79 -5.49
CA ILE A 91 4.86 2.75 -4.92
C ILE A 91 4.98 3.99 -5.82
N ASP A 92 5.24 3.78 -7.11
CA ASP A 92 5.31 4.86 -8.10
C ASP A 92 5.07 4.33 -9.52
N ASP A 93 4.91 5.23 -10.49
CA ASP A 93 4.62 4.88 -11.88
C ASP A 93 5.82 4.26 -12.63
N GLY A 94 7.02 4.32 -12.06
CA GLY A 94 8.20 3.65 -12.62
C GLY A 94 8.11 2.13 -12.61
N PHE A 95 7.19 1.56 -11.82
CA PHE A 95 6.93 0.11 -11.80
C PHE A 95 5.87 -0.34 -12.81
N LEU A 96 5.23 0.57 -13.54
CA LEU A 96 4.26 0.23 -14.59
C LEU A 96 4.97 -0.15 -15.88
N ILE A 97 4.43 -1.12 -16.61
CA ILE A 97 4.90 -1.47 -17.96
C ILE A 97 4.31 -0.46 -18.94
N ASP A 98 5.01 0.63 -19.18
CA ASP A 98 4.54 1.85 -19.80
C ASP A 98 4.23 1.74 -21.31
N PHE A 99 4.74 0.71 -21.98
CA PHE A 99 4.50 0.42 -23.40
C PHE A 99 3.30 -0.51 -23.66
N LEU A 100 2.56 -0.90 -22.61
CA LEU A 100 1.28 -1.60 -22.68
C LEU A 100 0.11 -0.62 -22.56
N THR A 101 -1.07 -1.01 -23.04
CA THR A 101 -2.33 -0.39 -22.60
C THR A 101 -2.71 -0.89 -21.21
N PRO A 102 -3.58 -0.19 -20.47
CA PRO A 102 -4.05 -0.68 -19.17
C PRO A 102 -4.62 -2.10 -19.24
N GLU A 103 -5.43 -2.40 -20.22
CA GLU A 103 -6.04 -3.72 -20.39
C GLU A 103 -4.98 -4.81 -20.65
N GLU A 104 -4.01 -4.55 -21.51
CA GLU A 104 -2.88 -5.47 -21.75
C GLU A 104 -2.06 -5.68 -20.47
N TYR A 105 -1.85 -4.62 -19.69
CA TYR A 105 -1.12 -4.69 -18.43
C TYR A 105 -1.88 -5.52 -17.39
N PHE A 106 -3.19 -5.31 -17.21
CA PHE A 106 -3.99 -6.11 -16.28
C PHE A 106 -4.11 -7.58 -16.74
N ALA A 107 -4.27 -7.84 -18.04
CA ALA A 107 -4.24 -9.20 -18.59
C ALA A 107 -2.91 -9.89 -18.35
N PHE A 108 -1.79 -9.17 -18.52
CA PHE A 108 -0.45 -9.67 -18.21
C PHE A 108 -0.32 -10.03 -16.72
N LEU A 109 -0.71 -9.12 -15.81
CA LEU A 109 -0.68 -9.36 -14.36
C LEU A 109 -1.56 -10.54 -13.96
N GLY A 110 -2.76 -10.65 -14.52
CA GLY A 110 -3.64 -11.78 -14.30
C GLY A 110 -2.99 -13.09 -14.73
N LYS A 111 -2.42 -13.13 -15.93
CA LYS A 111 -1.78 -14.32 -16.49
C LYS A 111 -0.61 -14.82 -15.64
N ILE A 112 0.30 -13.94 -15.21
CA ILE A 112 1.43 -14.34 -14.34
C ILE A 112 0.98 -14.76 -12.95
N SER A 113 -0.23 -14.38 -12.55
CA SER A 113 -0.85 -14.74 -11.27
C SER A 113 -1.76 -15.97 -11.38
N GLY A 114 -1.82 -16.62 -12.55
CA GLY A 114 -2.64 -17.81 -12.76
C GLY A 114 -4.12 -17.54 -12.97
N MET A 115 -4.54 -16.28 -13.18
CA MET A 115 -5.93 -15.91 -13.47
C MET A 115 -6.25 -16.14 -14.95
N THR A 116 -7.47 -16.56 -15.22
CA THR A 116 -8.03 -16.55 -16.57
C THR A 116 -8.42 -15.14 -17.00
N GLN A 117 -8.55 -14.89 -18.31
CA GLN A 117 -9.00 -13.58 -18.80
C GLN A 117 -10.39 -13.22 -18.26
N ALA A 118 -11.31 -14.18 -18.18
CA ALA A 118 -12.66 -13.95 -17.64
C ALA A 118 -12.63 -13.50 -16.16
N GLU A 119 -11.73 -14.06 -15.37
CA GLU A 119 -11.54 -13.63 -13.98
C GLU A 119 -10.94 -12.22 -13.89
N VAL A 120 -10.00 -11.89 -14.78
CA VAL A 120 -9.45 -10.53 -14.86
C VAL A 120 -10.57 -9.54 -15.22
N ASP A 121 -11.34 -9.81 -16.28
CA ASP A 121 -12.42 -8.94 -16.73
C ASP A 121 -13.47 -8.74 -15.63
N GLN A 122 -13.90 -9.80 -14.97
CA GLN A 122 -14.82 -9.72 -13.82
C GLN A 122 -14.25 -8.89 -12.67
N ARG A 123 -12.96 -9.00 -12.43
CA ARG A 123 -12.30 -8.19 -11.38
C ARG A 123 -12.24 -6.71 -11.74
N LEU A 124 -12.03 -6.39 -13.00
CA LEU A 124 -11.94 -5.01 -13.47
C LEU A 124 -13.29 -4.28 -13.38
N GLU A 125 -14.43 -4.97 -13.48
CA GLU A 125 -15.77 -4.39 -13.30
C GLU A 125 -15.90 -3.66 -11.94
N ALA A 126 -15.28 -4.20 -10.88
CA ALA A 126 -15.31 -3.57 -9.55
C ALA A 126 -14.59 -2.21 -9.50
N PHE A 127 -13.74 -1.92 -10.48
CA PHE A 127 -12.94 -0.68 -10.55
C PHE A 127 -13.49 0.34 -11.56
N GLU A 128 -14.58 0.07 -12.28
CA GLU A 128 -15.11 0.97 -13.30
C GLU A 128 -15.37 2.37 -12.77
N ARG A 129 -15.96 2.48 -11.58
CA ARG A 129 -16.22 3.77 -10.93
C ARG A 129 -14.93 4.54 -10.65
N PHE A 130 -13.86 3.87 -10.20
CA PHE A 130 -12.57 4.49 -9.93
C PHE A 130 -11.82 4.83 -11.21
N ALA A 131 -11.91 3.99 -12.22
CA ALA A 131 -11.36 4.25 -13.56
C ALA A 131 -11.96 5.50 -14.21
N GLY A 132 -13.24 5.80 -13.91
CA GLY A 132 -13.90 7.04 -14.33
C GLY A 132 -14.10 7.17 -15.85
N GLY A 133 -14.14 6.05 -16.60
CA GLY A 133 -14.23 6.05 -18.05
C GLY A 133 -12.96 6.51 -18.79
N GLU A 134 -11.86 6.75 -18.07
CA GLU A 134 -10.62 7.28 -18.65
C GLU A 134 -9.52 6.21 -18.81
N ILE A 135 -9.70 5.04 -18.23
CA ILE A 135 -8.71 3.96 -18.20
C ILE A 135 -9.09 2.88 -19.23
N PHE A 136 -10.31 2.34 -19.11
CA PHE A 136 -10.75 1.22 -19.94
C PHE A 136 -11.27 1.68 -21.31
N GLY A 137 -11.00 0.91 -22.36
CA GLY A 137 -11.46 1.16 -23.72
C GLY A 137 -10.74 2.27 -24.50
N GLN A 138 -9.75 2.94 -23.89
CA GLN A 138 -9.10 4.11 -24.49
C GLN A 138 -8.01 3.76 -25.51
N LYS A 139 -7.52 2.53 -25.54
CA LYS A 139 -6.43 2.05 -26.42
C LYS A 139 -5.16 2.93 -26.38
N LYS A 140 -4.94 3.63 -25.26
CA LYS A 140 -3.75 4.45 -25.02
C LYS A 140 -2.72 3.66 -24.25
N LEU A 141 -1.45 3.79 -24.62
CA LEU A 141 -0.35 3.23 -23.83
C LEU A 141 -0.25 3.94 -22.49
N ILE A 142 0.14 3.22 -21.44
CA ILE A 142 0.28 3.74 -20.08
C ILE A 142 1.19 4.97 -20.04
N ARG A 143 2.30 4.99 -20.82
CA ARG A 143 3.18 6.17 -20.91
C ARG A 143 2.48 7.45 -21.40
N ASN A 144 1.38 7.33 -22.13
CA ASN A 144 0.61 8.46 -22.69
C ASN A 144 -0.57 8.88 -21.81
N LEU A 145 -0.76 8.23 -20.64
CA LEU A 145 -1.77 8.61 -19.66
C LEU A 145 -1.30 9.82 -18.83
N SER A 146 -2.27 10.56 -18.29
CA SER A 146 -1.99 11.56 -17.26
C SER A 146 -1.41 10.91 -16.00
N ALA A 147 -0.73 11.70 -15.15
CA ALA A 147 -0.22 11.20 -13.87
C ALA A 147 -1.34 10.59 -13.01
N GLY A 148 -2.53 11.22 -12.95
CA GLY A 148 -3.68 10.68 -12.22
C GLY A 148 -4.18 9.36 -12.79
N ASN A 149 -4.19 9.19 -14.11
CA ASN A 149 -4.60 7.93 -14.72
C ASN A 149 -3.56 6.82 -14.54
N LYS A 150 -2.26 7.13 -14.57
CA LYS A 150 -1.21 6.18 -14.19
C LYS A 150 -1.35 5.74 -12.72
N GLN A 151 -1.67 6.70 -11.83
CA GLN A 151 -1.97 6.42 -10.42
C GLN A 151 -3.12 5.44 -10.28
N LYS A 152 -4.23 5.68 -10.99
CA LYS A 152 -5.39 4.76 -11.01
C LYS A 152 -4.99 3.36 -11.51
N VAL A 153 -4.24 3.26 -12.60
CA VAL A 153 -3.75 1.97 -13.13
C VAL A 153 -2.90 1.24 -12.09
N GLY A 154 -1.97 1.92 -11.44
CA GLY A 154 -1.13 1.34 -10.40
C GLY A 154 -1.93 0.82 -9.21
N ILE A 155 -2.88 1.59 -8.71
CA ILE A 155 -3.74 1.19 -7.59
C ILE A 155 -4.62 -0.01 -7.96
N ILE A 156 -5.25 0.00 -9.16
CA ILE A 156 -6.03 -1.14 -9.65
C ILE A 156 -5.15 -2.39 -9.74
N SER A 157 -3.93 -2.26 -10.25
CA SER A 157 -3.00 -3.39 -10.36
C SER A 157 -2.66 -4.01 -9.00
N ALA A 158 -2.47 -3.18 -7.98
CA ALA A 158 -2.20 -3.62 -6.62
C ALA A 158 -3.36 -4.42 -6.01
N LEU A 159 -4.61 -4.08 -6.37
CA LEU A 159 -5.82 -4.71 -5.84
C LEU A 159 -6.36 -5.87 -6.69
N LEU A 160 -5.86 -6.04 -7.92
CA LEU A 160 -6.40 -6.95 -8.93
C LEU A 160 -6.57 -8.39 -8.43
N ARG A 161 -5.58 -8.92 -7.74
CA ARG A 161 -5.50 -10.32 -7.27
C ARG A 161 -6.19 -10.58 -5.93
N LYS A 162 -6.84 -9.60 -5.32
CA LYS A 162 -7.37 -9.67 -3.95
C LYS A 162 -6.29 -10.06 -2.90
N PRO A 163 -5.16 -9.34 -2.84
CA PRO A 163 -4.13 -9.65 -1.87
C PRO A 163 -4.62 -9.48 -0.44
N LYS A 164 -4.00 -10.23 0.51
CA LYS A 164 -4.26 -10.10 1.95
C LYS A 164 -3.58 -8.87 2.57
N THR A 165 -2.55 -8.37 1.92
CA THR A 165 -1.87 -7.13 2.31
C THR A 165 -1.78 -6.21 1.11
N VAL A 166 -2.08 -4.92 1.30
CA VAL A 166 -1.98 -3.88 0.27
C VAL A 166 -1.09 -2.76 0.78
N ILE A 167 -0.12 -2.34 -0.02
CA ILE A 167 0.80 -1.23 0.31
C ILE A 167 0.70 -0.18 -0.78
N LEU A 168 0.26 1.03 -0.42
CA LEU A 168 0.06 2.16 -1.33
C LEU A 168 0.86 3.37 -0.85
N ASP A 169 1.84 3.79 -1.65
CA ASP A 169 2.62 4.99 -1.34
C ASP A 169 1.98 6.22 -1.99
N GLU A 170 1.58 7.19 -1.16
CA GLU A 170 0.95 8.45 -1.57
C GLU A 170 -0.20 8.27 -2.60
N PRO A 171 -1.18 7.36 -2.37
CA PRO A 171 -2.15 6.97 -3.40
C PRO A 171 -3.12 8.07 -3.82
N PHE A 172 -3.25 9.15 -3.04
CA PHE A 172 -4.13 10.28 -3.34
C PHE A 172 -3.50 11.35 -4.22
N ASN A 173 -2.17 11.27 -4.45
CA ASN A 173 -1.46 12.21 -5.30
C ASN A 173 -1.98 12.13 -6.74
N PHE A 174 -1.98 13.28 -7.42
CA PHE A 174 -2.41 13.45 -8.82
C PHE A 174 -3.88 13.14 -9.12
N LEU A 175 -4.66 12.73 -8.12
CA LEU A 175 -6.09 12.47 -8.26
C LEU A 175 -6.90 13.76 -8.02
N ASP A 176 -7.92 13.95 -8.83
CA ASP A 176 -8.92 14.99 -8.59
C ASP A 176 -9.77 14.66 -7.34
N PRO A 177 -10.46 15.65 -6.73
CA PRO A 177 -11.21 15.44 -5.50
C PRO A 177 -12.26 14.33 -5.57
N THR A 178 -12.90 14.15 -6.74
CA THR A 178 -13.88 13.08 -6.94
C THR A 178 -13.21 11.71 -6.91
N SER A 179 -12.11 11.56 -7.64
CA SER A 179 -11.31 10.33 -7.66
C SER A 179 -10.73 10.00 -6.29
N GLN A 180 -10.31 11.01 -5.49
CA GLN A 180 -9.86 10.81 -4.11
C GLN A 180 -10.97 10.25 -3.22
N LEU A 181 -12.20 10.78 -3.34
CA LEU A 181 -13.35 10.27 -2.57
C LEU A 181 -13.69 8.83 -2.98
N VAL A 182 -13.69 8.53 -4.27
CA VAL A 182 -13.93 7.17 -4.77
C VAL A 182 -12.86 6.20 -4.27
N LEU A 183 -11.58 6.62 -4.26
CA LEU A 183 -10.50 5.81 -3.72
C LEU A 183 -10.67 5.52 -2.22
N LYS A 184 -11.06 6.51 -1.41
CA LYS A 184 -11.35 6.30 0.02
C LYS A 184 -12.39 5.19 0.22
N HIS A 185 -13.50 5.25 -0.51
CA HIS A 185 -14.53 4.21 -0.45
C HIS A 185 -13.99 2.86 -0.92
N LEU A 186 -13.28 2.84 -2.06
CA LEU A 186 -12.68 1.61 -2.59
C LEU A 186 -11.78 0.90 -1.57
N ILE A 187 -10.91 1.65 -0.88
CA ILE A 187 -9.99 1.11 0.13
C ILE A 187 -10.77 0.57 1.34
N THR A 188 -11.71 1.36 1.87
CA THR A 188 -12.48 0.97 3.05
C THR A 188 -13.40 -0.22 2.78
N ASP A 189 -14.06 -0.26 1.62
CA ASP A 189 -14.92 -1.37 1.22
C ASP A 189 -14.09 -2.63 0.97
N TYR A 190 -12.94 -2.50 0.29
CA TYR A 190 -12.00 -3.60 0.09
C TYR A 190 -11.55 -4.22 1.42
N ALA A 191 -11.14 -3.39 2.39
CA ALA A 191 -10.74 -3.87 3.71
C ALA A 191 -11.88 -4.60 4.43
N LYS A 192 -13.09 -4.06 4.40
CA LYS A 192 -14.28 -4.67 5.02
C LYS A 192 -14.66 -6.01 4.37
N GLU A 193 -14.61 -6.09 3.05
CA GLU A 193 -15.01 -7.30 2.31
C GLU A 193 -13.99 -8.43 2.42
N THR A 194 -12.69 -8.10 2.47
CA THR A 194 -11.63 -9.10 2.38
C THR A 194 -10.92 -9.36 3.71
N GLY A 195 -11.05 -8.46 4.69
CA GLY A 195 -10.24 -8.48 5.91
C GLY A 195 -8.76 -8.19 5.65
N ALA A 196 -8.42 -7.58 4.51
CA ALA A 196 -7.05 -7.28 4.14
C ALA A 196 -6.43 -6.23 5.06
N THR A 197 -5.14 -6.37 5.31
CA THR A 197 -4.31 -5.36 5.95
C THR A 197 -3.87 -4.35 4.90
N ILE A 198 -4.10 -3.06 5.12
CA ILE A 198 -3.77 -2.01 4.16
C ILE A 198 -2.82 -1.00 4.80
N LEU A 199 -1.72 -0.71 4.12
CA LEU A 199 -0.76 0.32 4.51
C LEU A 199 -0.84 1.45 3.49
N ILE A 200 -1.01 2.67 3.98
CA ILE A 200 -1.10 3.86 3.13
C ILE A 200 -0.19 4.92 3.68
N SER A 201 0.72 5.43 2.86
CA SER A 201 1.46 6.65 3.21
C SER A 201 0.69 7.88 2.74
N SER A 202 0.81 8.99 3.47
CA SER A 202 0.39 10.29 2.99
C SER A 202 1.15 11.40 3.73
N HIS A 203 1.39 12.51 3.01
CA HIS A 203 1.77 13.79 3.61
C HIS A 203 0.53 14.66 3.92
N ASN A 204 -0.66 14.27 3.41
CA ASN A 204 -1.92 14.91 3.75
C ASN A 204 -2.62 14.11 4.86
N LEU A 205 -2.59 14.67 6.05
CA LEU A 205 -3.14 14.07 7.26
C LEU A 205 -4.62 13.69 7.10
N GLN A 206 -5.43 14.58 6.50
CA GLN A 206 -6.88 14.37 6.41
C GLN A 206 -7.25 13.11 5.62
N HIS A 207 -6.54 12.86 4.49
CA HIS A 207 -6.83 11.64 3.71
C HIS A 207 -6.56 10.37 4.50
N THR A 208 -5.51 10.38 5.32
CA THR A 208 -5.10 9.22 6.11
C THR A 208 -6.03 9.00 7.30
N VAL A 209 -6.34 10.06 8.04
CA VAL A 209 -7.23 9.99 9.22
C VAL A 209 -8.62 9.48 8.84
N ASP A 210 -9.15 9.93 7.69
CA ASP A 210 -10.54 9.57 7.27
C ASP A 210 -10.75 8.08 7.05
N ILE A 211 -9.71 7.32 6.73
CA ILE A 211 -9.85 5.90 6.32
C ILE A 211 -9.05 4.91 7.17
N SER A 212 -8.09 5.38 7.95
CA SER A 212 -7.22 4.49 8.71
C SER A 212 -7.86 4.12 10.05
N THR A 213 -7.66 2.87 10.48
CA THR A 213 -8.02 2.39 11.82
C THR A 213 -6.90 2.62 12.83
N ARG A 214 -5.68 2.85 12.32
CA ARG A 214 -4.47 3.08 13.11
C ARG A 214 -3.52 3.98 12.34
N ILE A 215 -2.84 4.88 13.04
CA ILE A 215 -1.91 5.83 12.43
C ILE A 215 -0.55 5.73 13.09
N ALA A 216 0.49 5.55 12.28
CA ALA A 216 1.87 5.63 12.70
C ALA A 216 2.49 6.93 12.18
N LEU A 217 3.04 7.73 13.08
CA LEU A 217 3.78 8.95 12.75
C LEU A 217 5.26 8.61 12.60
N LEU A 218 5.79 8.82 11.41
CA LEU A 218 7.19 8.58 11.08
C LEU A 218 7.94 9.91 10.98
N GLU A 219 9.05 10.00 11.70
CA GLU A 219 9.96 11.14 11.68
C GLU A 219 11.40 10.66 11.69
N HIS A 220 12.24 11.20 10.80
CA HIS A 220 13.67 10.83 10.69
C HIS A 220 13.93 9.31 10.72
N GLY A 221 13.07 8.55 10.02
CA GLY A 221 13.17 7.08 9.93
C GLY A 221 12.65 6.31 11.15
N GLN A 222 12.11 6.97 12.17
CA GLN A 222 11.61 6.38 13.40
C GLN A 222 10.10 6.53 13.54
N ILE A 223 9.43 5.52 14.07
CA ILE A 223 8.02 5.63 14.45
C ILE A 223 7.95 6.27 15.82
N ILE A 224 7.54 7.54 15.88
CA ILE A 224 7.51 8.34 17.11
C ILE A 224 6.14 8.34 17.79
N ARG A 225 5.08 7.98 17.07
CA ARG A 225 3.73 7.77 17.59
C ARG A 225 3.07 6.60 16.86
N ASP A 226 2.23 5.92 17.60
CA ASP A 226 1.42 4.79 17.12
C ASP A 226 0.06 4.90 17.80
N LEU A 227 -0.94 5.33 17.06
CA LEU A 227 -2.23 5.79 17.59
C LEU A 227 -3.37 4.95 17.01
N PRO A 228 -4.27 4.40 17.82
CA PRO A 228 -5.56 3.96 17.33
C PRO A 228 -6.32 5.15 16.76
N ASN A 229 -7.12 4.94 15.74
CA ASN A 229 -7.87 6.00 15.08
C ASN A 229 -9.35 5.61 14.91
N ASP A 230 -10.03 5.44 16.02
CA ASP A 230 -11.46 5.19 16.05
C ASP A 230 -12.21 6.50 15.74
N GLU A 231 -12.93 6.51 14.59
CA GLU A 231 -13.71 7.68 14.15
C GLU A 231 -12.92 9.00 14.08
N GLY A 232 -11.61 8.93 13.75
CA GLY A 232 -10.76 10.12 13.63
C GLY A 232 -10.18 10.63 14.95
N SER A 233 -10.16 9.81 16.00
CA SER A 233 -9.66 10.16 17.34
C SER A 233 -8.21 10.65 17.35
N ALA A 234 -7.36 10.20 16.40
CA ALA A 234 -5.98 10.63 16.28
C ALA A 234 -5.81 12.06 15.74
N THR A 235 -6.87 12.69 15.22
CA THR A 235 -6.79 14.00 14.53
C THR A 235 -6.20 15.09 15.42
N ALA A 236 -6.68 15.20 16.66
CA ALA A 236 -6.27 16.28 17.56
C ALA A 236 -4.78 16.20 17.92
N GLU A 237 -4.29 15.01 18.25
CA GLU A 237 -2.87 14.78 18.61
C GLU A 237 -1.95 15.05 17.40
N LEU A 238 -2.37 14.62 16.21
CA LEU A 238 -1.59 14.86 14.99
C LEU A 238 -1.61 16.34 14.56
N GLN A 239 -2.74 17.05 14.72
CA GLN A 239 -2.80 18.49 14.46
C GLN A 239 -1.93 19.28 15.44
N GLU A 240 -1.89 18.89 16.72
CA GLU A 240 -1.00 19.51 17.70
C GLU A 240 0.47 19.32 17.30
N TYR A 241 0.85 18.11 16.87
CA TYR A 241 2.21 17.82 16.42
C TYR A 241 2.62 18.64 15.19
N PHE A 242 1.81 18.63 14.11
CA PHE A 242 2.11 19.38 12.88
C PHE A 242 1.85 20.87 12.99
N GLY A 243 1.06 21.33 13.95
CA GLY A 243 0.78 22.75 14.20
C GLY A 243 1.76 23.44 15.14
N ALA A 244 2.62 22.68 15.81
CA ALA A 244 3.69 23.19 16.71
C ALA A 244 5.02 23.45 15.95
N GLU A 245 5.13 23.05 14.68
CA GLU A 245 6.22 23.39 13.77
C GLU A 245 5.90 24.69 12.99
#